data_b1209390f2950f2c1eb59f42bc4d5d62
#
_entry.id   b1209390f2950f2c1eb59f42bc4d5d62
#
_cell.length_a   1.000
_cell.length_b   1.000
_cell.length_c   1.000
_cell.angle_alpha   90.00
_cell.angle_beta   90.00
_cell.angle_gamma   90.00
#
_symmetry.space_group_name_H-M   'P 1'
#
loop_
_entity.id
_entity.type
_entity.pdbx_description
1 polymer ?
#
loop_
_entity_poly.entity_id
_entity_poly.type
_entity_poly.pdbx_seq_one_letter_code
_entity_poly.pdbx_strand_id
1 'polypeptide(L)'
;LLAAAGYAVFGFSTRYLNNDTDCLHENCIIDVKVAHDEMKRRGAESVVLLGNSGGGSLMAMAHAELGIGDGWVGMAAHPGEGVFMLQVIDPSVADESDPFSRVPELDMYNPDNGWRPWPEPSSYDLDWLAKYRAAQRARVARIDAIAKQAIADAEAAGTALKEIHKDTNLEMWREQRARRVFTRYHTIYRTLANPVYLDLSLEPDERPMGSLFAFPDPFEANYGRGGLARTMTSRGWLSTWSGLSSHAKLADTMPHIKVPTLLVHPTADTEIRIR
;
A
#
# COMPACT_ATOMS: atom_id res chain seq x y z
N LEU A 1 8.03 -13.93 22.60
CA LEU A 1 8.39 -12.89 23.58
C LEU A 1 7.18 -12.48 24.42
N LEU A 2 6.09 -11.96 23.82
CA LEU A 2 4.90 -11.50 24.58
C LEU A 2 4.26 -12.61 25.42
N ALA A 3 4.08 -13.81 24.86
CA ALA A 3 3.53 -14.94 25.60
C ALA A 3 4.43 -15.34 26.79
N ALA A 4 5.76 -15.28 26.64
CA ALA A 4 6.71 -15.52 27.72
C ALA A 4 6.68 -14.42 28.81
N ALA A 5 6.17 -13.25 28.48
CA ALA A 5 5.94 -12.15 29.42
C ALA A 5 4.55 -12.18 30.07
N GLY A 6 3.78 -13.27 29.85
CA GLY A 6 2.48 -13.48 30.51
C GLY A 6 1.26 -12.92 29.74
N TYR A 7 1.44 -12.43 28.52
CA TYR A 7 0.32 -11.98 27.68
C TYR A 7 -0.29 -13.13 26.90
N ALA A 8 -1.62 -13.18 26.80
CA ALA A 8 -2.29 -14.00 25.79
C ALA A 8 -2.10 -13.35 24.43
N VAL A 9 -1.59 -14.11 23.45
CA VAL A 9 -1.34 -13.61 22.08
C VAL A 9 -2.21 -14.38 21.10
N PHE A 10 -3.00 -13.66 20.32
CA PHE A 10 -3.83 -14.21 19.27
C PHE A 10 -3.38 -13.68 17.90
N GLY A 11 -2.64 -14.50 17.17
CA GLY A 11 -2.28 -14.26 15.77
C GLY A 11 -3.36 -14.86 14.86
N PHE A 12 -3.82 -14.09 13.89
CA PHE A 12 -4.82 -14.54 12.93
C PHE A 12 -4.48 -14.05 11.52
N SER A 13 -5.03 -14.72 10.52
CA SER A 13 -5.02 -14.28 9.14
C SER A 13 -6.36 -13.66 8.75
N THR A 14 -6.31 -12.61 7.95
CA THR A 14 -7.53 -12.07 7.33
C THR A 14 -8.05 -13.01 6.25
N ARG A 15 -9.27 -12.75 5.74
CA ARG A 15 -9.87 -13.48 4.60
C ARG A 15 -9.02 -13.50 3.35
N TYR A 16 -8.03 -12.62 3.25
CA TYR A 16 -7.11 -12.48 2.12
C TYR A 16 -5.82 -13.30 2.26
N LEU A 17 -5.83 -14.35 3.05
CA LEU A 17 -4.68 -15.25 3.18
C LEU A 17 -4.24 -15.75 1.79
N ASN A 18 -2.98 -15.45 1.42
CA ASN A 18 -2.39 -15.75 0.11
C ASN A 18 -3.12 -15.11 -1.10
N ASN A 19 -3.87 -14.05 -0.87
CA ASN A 19 -4.57 -13.31 -1.93
C ASN A 19 -4.47 -11.79 -1.74
N ASP A 20 -3.27 -11.25 -1.75
CA ASP A 20 -3.02 -9.81 -1.62
C ASP A 20 -3.61 -9.01 -2.79
N THR A 21 -3.77 -9.65 -3.94
CA THR A 21 -4.30 -9.04 -5.18
C THR A 21 -5.69 -8.42 -4.99
N ASP A 22 -6.54 -9.04 -4.18
CA ASP A 22 -7.92 -8.60 -3.91
C ASP A 22 -8.07 -7.92 -2.55
N CYS A 23 -6.98 -7.68 -1.82
CA CYS A 23 -7.04 -7.17 -0.46
C CYS A 23 -7.76 -5.82 -0.37
N LEU A 24 -8.78 -5.76 0.49
CA LEU A 24 -9.50 -4.54 0.85
C LEU A 24 -9.36 -4.31 2.35
N HIS A 25 -8.77 -3.20 2.74
CA HIS A 25 -8.58 -2.84 4.15
C HIS A 25 -9.91 -2.73 4.91
N GLU A 26 -10.95 -2.23 4.24
CA GLU A 26 -12.31 -2.13 4.78
C GLU A 26 -12.89 -3.50 5.18
N ASN A 27 -12.50 -4.56 4.50
CA ASN A 27 -12.86 -5.93 4.87
C ASN A 27 -11.92 -6.50 5.94
N CYS A 28 -10.62 -6.16 5.88
CA CYS A 28 -9.66 -6.61 6.88
C CYS A 28 -10.01 -6.14 8.29
N ILE A 29 -10.50 -4.89 8.46
CA ILE A 29 -10.90 -4.41 9.80
C ILE A 29 -12.11 -5.16 10.37
N ILE A 30 -12.98 -5.72 9.52
CA ILE A 30 -14.06 -6.60 9.97
C ILE A 30 -13.48 -7.91 10.55
N ASP A 31 -12.44 -8.45 9.90
CA ASP A 31 -11.76 -9.66 10.39
C ASP A 31 -11.01 -9.37 11.71
N VAL A 32 -10.39 -8.18 11.83
CA VAL A 32 -9.81 -7.69 13.10
C VAL A 32 -10.88 -7.64 14.19
N LYS A 33 -12.07 -7.12 13.87
CA LYS A 33 -13.19 -7.08 14.84
C LYS A 33 -13.61 -8.47 15.30
N VAL A 34 -13.72 -9.43 14.38
CA VAL A 34 -14.06 -10.82 14.73
C VAL A 34 -12.99 -11.41 15.65
N ALA A 35 -11.71 -11.18 15.38
CA ALA A 35 -10.62 -11.62 16.25
C ALA A 35 -10.68 -10.97 17.64
N HIS A 36 -10.92 -9.66 17.71
CA HIS A 36 -11.11 -8.91 18.94
C HIS A 36 -12.29 -9.49 19.78
N ASP A 37 -13.45 -9.66 19.15
CA ASP A 37 -14.65 -10.16 19.82
C ASP A 37 -14.45 -11.59 20.33
N GLU A 38 -13.71 -12.43 19.62
CA GLU A 38 -13.34 -13.78 20.07
C GLU A 38 -12.45 -13.74 21.32
N MET A 39 -11.49 -12.80 21.40
CA MET A 39 -10.68 -12.64 22.62
C MET A 39 -11.52 -12.20 23.80
N LYS A 40 -12.45 -11.25 23.62
CA LYS A 40 -13.41 -10.85 24.66
C LYS A 40 -14.30 -12.02 25.07
N ARG A 41 -14.79 -12.84 24.14
CA ARG A 41 -15.57 -14.03 24.40
C ARG A 41 -14.81 -15.08 25.22
N ARG A 42 -13.50 -15.16 25.05
CA ARG A 42 -12.59 -16.03 25.84
C ARG A 42 -12.25 -15.47 27.21
N GLY A 43 -12.78 -14.32 27.58
CA GLY A 43 -12.60 -13.72 28.89
C GLY A 43 -11.44 -12.72 28.98
N ALA A 44 -10.91 -12.22 27.85
CA ALA A 44 -9.92 -11.15 27.89
C ALA A 44 -10.57 -9.86 28.43
N GLU A 45 -10.10 -9.37 29.56
CA GLU A 45 -10.53 -8.09 30.15
C GLU A 45 -10.10 -6.90 29.30
N SER A 46 -8.89 -6.99 28.76
CA SER A 46 -8.31 -5.96 27.87
C SER A 46 -7.74 -6.61 26.61
N VAL A 47 -7.97 -5.99 25.45
CA VAL A 47 -7.44 -6.41 24.14
C VAL A 47 -6.66 -5.29 23.53
N VAL A 48 -5.36 -5.49 23.32
CA VAL A 48 -4.47 -4.52 22.66
C VAL A 48 -4.34 -4.91 21.19
N LEU A 49 -4.57 -3.97 20.28
CA LEU A 49 -4.33 -4.16 18.86
C LEU A 49 -2.85 -3.91 18.56
N LEU A 50 -2.15 -4.94 18.12
CA LEU A 50 -0.73 -4.85 17.75
C LEU A 50 -0.59 -5.04 16.25
N GLY A 51 0.00 -4.07 15.58
CA GLY A 51 0.30 -4.12 14.15
C GLY A 51 1.79 -3.91 13.86
N ASN A 52 2.34 -4.79 13.02
CA ASN A 52 3.69 -4.63 12.50
C ASN A 52 3.63 -4.15 11.07
N SER A 53 4.55 -3.24 10.68
CA SER A 53 4.62 -2.68 9.33
C SER A 53 3.26 -2.11 8.88
N GLY A 54 2.71 -2.52 7.74
CA GLY A 54 1.36 -2.14 7.29
C GLY A 54 0.24 -2.51 8.25
N GLY A 55 0.45 -3.55 9.07
CA GLY A 55 -0.48 -3.90 10.14
C GLY A 55 -0.69 -2.79 11.16
N GLY A 56 0.30 -1.90 11.35
CA GLY A 56 0.17 -0.75 12.25
C GLY A 56 -0.94 0.20 11.81
N SER A 57 -0.96 0.60 10.55
CA SER A 57 -1.99 1.48 9.98
C SER A 57 -3.36 0.78 9.89
N LEU A 58 -3.39 -0.53 9.58
CA LEU A 58 -4.63 -1.30 9.56
C LEU A 58 -5.27 -1.41 10.95
N MET A 59 -4.47 -1.68 12.00
CA MET A 59 -4.99 -1.74 13.38
C MET A 59 -5.45 -0.36 13.87
N ALA A 60 -4.77 0.71 13.47
CA ALA A 60 -5.22 2.08 13.76
C ALA A 60 -6.56 2.39 13.09
N MET A 61 -6.74 1.99 11.82
CA MET A 61 -8.00 2.12 11.10
C MET A 61 -9.11 1.31 11.79
N ALA A 62 -8.84 0.07 12.17
CA ALA A 62 -9.81 -0.76 12.89
C ALA A 62 -10.28 -0.11 14.20
N HIS A 63 -9.36 0.45 14.98
CA HIS A 63 -9.71 1.18 16.20
C HIS A 63 -10.54 2.44 15.89
N ALA A 64 -10.10 3.26 14.94
CA ALA A 64 -10.73 4.54 14.61
C ALA A 64 -12.15 4.37 14.06
N GLU A 65 -12.39 3.37 13.20
CA GLU A 65 -13.68 3.16 12.53
C GLU A 65 -14.65 2.30 13.33
N LEU A 66 -14.13 1.31 14.09
CA LEU A 66 -14.98 0.32 14.77
C LEU A 66 -15.01 0.49 16.29
N GLY A 67 -14.18 1.36 16.86
CA GLY A 67 -14.13 1.62 18.31
C GLY A 67 -13.68 0.40 19.13
N ILE A 68 -12.84 -0.47 18.56
CA ILE A 68 -12.37 -1.71 19.20
C ILE A 68 -10.93 -1.56 19.69
N GLY A 69 -10.57 -2.37 20.70
CA GLY A 69 -9.21 -2.37 21.29
C GLY A 69 -9.07 -1.38 22.45
N ASP A 70 -8.49 -1.86 23.53
CA ASP A 70 -8.23 -1.09 24.76
C ASP A 70 -6.80 -0.48 24.77
N GLY A 71 -6.03 -0.70 23.71
CA GLY A 71 -4.71 -0.14 23.46
C GLY A 71 -4.29 -0.39 22.01
N TRP A 72 -3.34 0.41 21.53
CA TRP A 72 -2.73 0.25 20.19
C TRP A 72 -1.20 0.19 20.30
N VAL A 73 -0.61 -0.77 19.59
CA VAL A 73 0.85 -0.91 19.47
C VAL A 73 1.23 -0.99 18.00
N GLY A 74 2.05 -0.04 17.54
CA GLY A 74 2.69 -0.05 16.24
C GLY A 74 4.16 -0.48 16.34
N MET A 75 4.52 -1.57 15.69
CA MET A 75 5.92 -2.04 15.60
C MET A 75 6.43 -1.83 14.19
N ALA A 76 7.45 -0.99 14.00
CA ALA A 76 7.93 -0.58 12.69
C ALA A 76 6.73 -0.24 11.75
N ALA A 77 5.76 0.48 12.30
CA ALA A 77 4.52 0.78 11.61
C ALA A 77 4.76 1.90 10.59
N HIS A 78 4.50 1.60 9.31
CA HIS A 78 4.54 2.66 8.30
C HIS A 78 3.22 3.45 8.28
N PRO A 79 3.24 4.66 7.68
CA PRO A 79 2.10 5.59 7.75
C PRO A 79 0.84 5.11 7.01
N GLY A 80 0.93 3.98 6.31
CA GLY A 80 -0.08 3.32 5.48
C GLY A 80 0.55 2.80 4.20
N GLU A 81 0.12 1.63 3.69
CA GLU A 81 0.65 1.06 2.44
C GLU A 81 0.57 2.07 1.29
N GLY A 82 -0.56 2.76 1.16
CA GLY A 82 -0.74 3.76 0.12
C GLY A 82 0.17 4.98 0.30
N VAL A 83 0.41 5.43 1.54
CA VAL A 83 1.33 6.53 1.82
C VAL A 83 2.77 6.11 1.51
N PHE A 84 3.13 4.88 1.87
CA PHE A 84 4.42 4.30 1.52
C PHE A 84 4.59 4.19 0.00
N MET A 85 3.56 3.74 -0.74
CA MET A 85 3.58 3.68 -2.20
C MET A 85 3.90 5.02 -2.85
N LEU A 86 3.41 6.15 -2.31
CA LEU A 86 3.76 7.48 -2.81
C LEU A 86 5.27 7.81 -2.73
N GLN A 87 6.03 7.08 -1.91
CA GLN A 87 7.48 7.27 -1.76
C GLN A 87 8.30 6.33 -2.63
N VAL A 88 7.75 5.17 -3.01
CA VAL A 88 8.50 4.09 -3.67
C VAL A 88 8.11 3.82 -5.11
N ILE A 89 6.95 4.31 -5.56
CA ILE A 89 6.53 4.15 -6.96
C ILE A 89 7.44 4.97 -7.89
N ASP A 90 7.92 4.35 -8.97
CA ASP A 90 8.82 5.00 -9.93
C ASP A 90 8.03 5.95 -10.86
N PRO A 91 8.22 7.27 -10.77
CA PRO A 91 7.46 8.23 -11.56
C PRO A 91 7.89 8.28 -13.01
N SER A 92 9.03 7.69 -13.36
CA SER A 92 9.53 7.69 -14.73
C SER A 92 8.77 6.74 -15.66
N VAL A 93 7.91 5.86 -15.14
CA VAL A 93 7.02 5.03 -15.96
C VAL A 93 6.02 5.91 -16.71
N ALA A 94 6.23 6.03 -18.03
CA ALA A 94 5.38 6.84 -18.92
C ALA A 94 4.11 6.10 -19.34
N ASP A 95 4.23 4.79 -19.61
CA ASP A 95 3.17 3.89 -20.04
C ASP A 95 3.05 2.70 -19.08
N GLU A 96 1.89 2.54 -18.44
CA GLU A 96 1.66 1.45 -17.48
C GLU A 96 1.60 0.06 -18.16
N SER A 97 1.53 -0.01 -19.48
CA SER A 97 1.58 -1.27 -20.25
C SER A 97 3.01 -1.68 -20.63
N ASP A 98 3.98 -0.76 -20.58
CA ASP A 98 5.38 -1.01 -20.91
C ASP A 98 6.28 -0.86 -19.67
N PRO A 99 6.82 -1.97 -19.11
CA PRO A 99 7.70 -1.92 -17.94
C PRO A 99 9.02 -1.19 -18.18
N PHE A 100 9.40 -0.97 -19.43
CA PHE A 100 10.64 -0.27 -19.81
C PHE A 100 10.39 1.15 -20.31
N SER A 101 9.14 1.60 -20.38
CA SER A 101 8.83 3.00 -20.68
C SER A 101 9.47 3.93 -19.65
N ARG A 102 10.02 5.04 -20.11
CA ARG A 102 10.86 5.88 -19.26
C ARG A 102 10.82 7.34 -19.67
N VAL A 103 10.59 8.21 -18.69
CA VAL A 103 10.80 9.65 -18.78
C VAL A 103 12.17 9.94 -18.16
N PRO A 104 13.23 10.23 -18.96
CA PRO A 104 14.60 10.34 -18.45
C PRO A 104 14.78 11.38 -17.34
N GLU A 105 14.04 12.48 -17.38
CA GLU A 105 14.11 13.57 -16.41
C GLU A 105 13.53 13.18 -15.04
N LEU A 106 12.73 12.09 -14.99
CA LEU A 106 12.11 11.54 -13.78
C LEU A 106 12.68 10.18 -13.39
N ASP A 107 13.73 9.72 -14.06
CA ASP A 107 14.36 8.45 -13.75
C ASP A 107 15.46 8.65 -12.69
N MET A 108 15.23 8.15 -11.47
CA MET A 108 16.24 8.23 -10.40
C MET A 108 17.51 7.43 -10.70
N TYR A 109 17.47 6.55 -11.68
CA TYR A 109 18.62 5.75 -12.13
C TYR A 109 19.29 6.34 -13.38
N ASN A 110 18.97 7.58 -13.74
CA ASN A 110 19.67 8.32 -14.77
C ASN A 110 20.88 9.06 -14.15
N PRO A 111 22.12 8.85 -14.67
CA PRO A 111 23.30 9.57 -14.19
C PRO A 111 23.18 11.10 -14.25
N ASP A 112 22.42 11.64 -15.22
CA ASP A 112 22.18 13.08 -15.35
C ASP A 112 21.35 13.67 -14.20
N ASN A 113 20.57 12.82 -13.51
CA ASN A 113 19.78 13.18 -12.32
C ASN A 113 20.55 12.96 -11.01
N GLY A 114 21.81 12.49 -11.05
CA GLY A 114 22.65 12.32 -9.88
C GLY A 114 22.86 10.86 -9.43
N TRP A 115 22.29 9.90 -10.17
CA TRP A 115 22.51 8.47 -9.89
C TRP A 115 23.97 8.03 -10.09
N ARG A 116 24.41 7.09 -9.25
CA ARG A 116 25.63 6.33 -9.41
C ARG A 116 25.34 4.83 -9.27
N PRO A 117 26.03 3.97 -10.06
CA PRO A 117 25.89 2.52 -9.94
C PRO A 117 26.24 2.01 -8.54
N TRP A 118 25.47 1.06 -8.05
CA TRP A 118 25.75 0.37 -6.80
C TRP A 118 27.18 -0.22 -6.77
N PRO A 119 27.95 -0.10 -5.68
CA PRO A 119 27.58 0.46 -4.37
C PRO A 119 27.96 1.93 -4.16
N GLU A 120 28.17 2.70 -5.20
CA GLU A 120 28.48 4.13 -5.08
C GLU A 120 27.25 4.92 -4.60
N PRO A 121 27.43 5.85 -3.64
CA PRO A 121 26.31 6.70 -3.22
C PRO A 121 25.92 7.67 -4.33
N SER A 122 24.62 7.78 -4.56
CA SER A 122 24.03 8.81 -5.43
C SER A 122 23.88 10.14 -4.69
N SER A 123 23.67 11.22 -5.44
CA SER A 123 23.38 12.54 -4.87
C SER A 123 22.36 13.24 -5.72
N TYR A 124 21.19 13.54 -5.17
CA TYR A 124 20.08 14.13 -5.89
C TYR A 124 19.88 15.59 -5.48
N ASP A 125 19.65 16.44 -6.49
CA ASP A 125 19.27 17.83 -6.26
C ASP A 125 17.89 17.95 -5.59
N LEU A 126 17.73 18.88 -4.64
CA LEU A 126 16.48 19.03 -3.89
C LEU A 126 15.30 19.53 -4.75
N ASP A 127 15.58 20.38 -5.77
CA ASP A 127 14.52 20.83 -6.68
C ASP A 127 14.10 19.70 -7.61
N TRP A 128 15.06 18.86 -8.03
CA TRP A 128 14.74 17.63 -8.74
C TRP A 128 13.92 16.67 -7.87
N LEU A 129 14.32 16.49 -6.62
CA LEU A 129 13.59 15.62 -5.68
C LEU A 129 12.13 16.09 -5.49
N ALA A 130 11.90 17.39 -5.38
CA ALA A 130 10.55 17.94 -5.28
C ALA A 130 9.70 17.61 -6.53
N LYS A 131 10.27 17.75 -7.74
CA LYS A 131 9.62 17.33 -8.99
C LYS A 131 9.35 15.84 -9.03
N TYR A 132 10.33 15.04 -8.60
CA TYR A 132 10.22 13.57 -8.51
C TYR A 132 9.04 13.16 -7.62
N ARG A 133 8.94 13.72 -6.39
CA ARG A 133 7.84 13.46 -5.46
C ARG A 133 6.48 13.87 -6.02
N ALA A 134 6.40 15.01 -6.68
CA ALA A 134 5.17 15.43 -7.36
C ALA A 134 4.77 14.45 -8.49
N ALA A 135 5.75 13.95 -9.25
CA ALA A 135 5.52 12.98 -10.31
C ALA A 135 5.12 11.59 -9.80
N GLN A 136 5.65 11.15 -8.65
CA GLN A 136 5.16 9.93 -7.96
C GLN A 136 3.67 10.04 -7.65
N ARG A 137 3.26 11.18 -7.08
CA ARG A 137 1.84 11.46 -6.79
C ARG A 137 0.98 11.50 -8.06
N ALA A 138 1.49 12.09 -9.14
CA ALA A 138 0.80 12.14 -10.44
C ALA A 138 0.64 10.74 -11.05
N ARG A 139 1.64 9.84 -10.92
CA ARG A 139 1.52 8.46 -11.37
C ARG A 139 0.44 7.70 -10.60
N VAL A 140 0.41 7.81 -9.28
CA VAL A 140 -0.66 7.21 -8.46
C VAL A 140 -2.03 7.72 -8.89
N ALA A 141 -2.18 9.03 -9.12
CA ALA A 141 -3.44 9.63 -9.59
C ALA A 141 -3.88 9.07 -10.96
N ARG A 142 -2.93 8.83 -11.87
CA ARG A 142 -3.20 8.20 -13.18
C ARG A 142 -3.73 6.77 -13.03
N ILE A 143 -3.09 5.96 -12.18
CA ILE A 143 -3.52 4.59 -11.91
C ILE A 143 -4.90 4.59 -11.22
N ASP A 144 -5.13 5.50 -10.27
CA ASP A 144 -6.42 5.69 -9.60
C ASP A 144 -7.54 5.99 -10.61
N ALA A 145 -7.27 6.87 -11.58
CA ALA A 145 -8.26 7.21 -12.61
C ALA A 145 -8.64 5.98 -13.44
N ILE A 146 -7.66 5.16 -13.84
CA ILE A 146 -7.90 3.91 -14.57
C ILE A 146 -8.70 2.91 -13.72
N ALA A 147 -8.36 2.79 -12.44
CA ALA A 147 -9.05 1.88 -11.52
C ALA A 147 -10.50 2.31 -11.27
N LYS A 148 -10.73 3.60 -11.02
CA LYS A 148 -12.06 4.19 -10.83
C LYS A 148 -12.92 4.05 -12.08
N GLN A 149 -12.36 4.26 -13.27
CA GLN A 149 -13.07 4.07 -14.53
C GLN A 149 -13.51 2.62 -14.72
N ALA A 150 -12.63 1.65 -14.43
CA ALA A 150 -12.98 0.23 -14.54
C ALA A 150 -14.13 -0.18 -13.59
N ILE A 151 -14.18 0.40 -12.40
CA ILE A 151 -15.27 0.18 -11.44
C ILE A 151 -16.57 0.82 -11.98
N ALA A 152 -16.51 2.07 -12.45
CA ALA A 152 -17.64 2.78 -12.99
C ALA A 152 -18.24 2.07 -14.22
N ASP A 153 -17.40 1.53 -15.11
CA ASP A 153 -17.85 0.76 -16.29
C ASP A 153 -18.63 -0.50 -15.87
N ALA A 154 -18.16 -1.22 -14.84
CA ALA A 154 -18.86 -2.38 -14.31
C ALA A 154 -20.20 -2.01 -13.66
N GLU A 155 -20.26 -0.90 -12.94
CA GLU A 155 -21.49 -0.39 -12.31
C GLU A 155 -22.49 0.09 -13.37
N ALA A 156 -22.04 0.78 -14.42
CA ALA A 156 -22.88 1.19 -15.56
C ALA A 156 -23.48 -0.02 -16.29
N ALA A 157 -22.66 -1.06 -16.52
CA ALA A 157 -23.16 -2.32 -17.09
C ALA A 157 -24.19 -3.00 -16.19
N GLY A 158 -23.98 -2.96 -14.86
CA GLY A 158 -24.97 -3.45 -13.88
C GLY A 158 -26.29 -2.69 -13.92
N THR A 159 -26.24 -1.39 -14.15
CA THR A 159 -27.43 -0.54 -14.30
C THR A 159 -28.16 -0.85 -15.62
N ALA A 160 -27.41 -0.95 -16.72
CA ALA A 160 -28.00 -1.30 -18.03
C ALA A 160 -28.73 -2.65 -18.02
N LEU A 161 -28.22 -3.63 -17.25
CA LEU A 161 -28.84 -4.95 -17.13
C LEU A 161 -30.24 -4.93 -16.51
N LYS A 162 -30.64 -3.87 -15.80
CA LYS A 162 -31.99 -3.75 -15.24
C LYS A 162 -33.06 -3.56 -16.32
N GLU A 163 -32.65 -2.98 -17.46
CA GLU A 163 -33.55 -2.65 -18.58
C GLU A 163 -33.44 -3.67 -19.75
N ILE A 164 -32.50 -4.61 -19.68
CA ILE A 164 -32.23 -5.56 -20.76
C ILE A 164 -32.71 -6.97 -20.35
N HIS A 165 -33.72 -7.47 -21.05
CA HIS A 165 -34.22 -8.83 -20.83
C HIS A 165 -33.51 -9.82 -21.74
N LYS A 166 -33.04 -10.92 -21.17
CA LYS A 166 -32.34 -11.99 -21.90
C LYS A 166 -33.17 -12.63 -23.02
N ASP A 167 -34.50 -12.66 -22.85
CA ASP A 167 -35.43 -13.28 -23.80
C ASP A 167 -35.71 -12.41 -25.02
N THR A 168 -35.45 -11.11 -24.93
CA THR A 168 -35.69 -10.16 -26.03
C THR A 168 -34.41 -9.69 -26.71
N ASN A 169 -33.30 -9.66 -25.96
CA ASN A 169 -31.99 -9.26 -26.48
C ASN A 169 -30.85 -9.99 -25.76
N LEU A 170 -30.67 -11.26 -26.09
CA LEU A 170 -29.72 -12.15 -25.45
C LEU A 170 -28.25 -11.69 -25.64
N GLU A 171 -27.91 -11.16 -26.81
CA GLU A 171 -26.54 -10.73 -27.10
C GLU A 171 -26.14 -9.52 -26.23
N MET A 172 -26.94 -8.48 -26.21
CA MET A 172 -26.70 -7.29 -25.36
C MET A 172 -26.70 -7.66 -23.88
N TRP A 173 -27.61 -8.53 -23.44
CA TRP A 173 -27.66 -9.02 -22.07
C TRP A 173 -26.34 -9.76 -21.69
N ARG A 174 -25.84 -10.63 -22.57
CA ARG A 174 -24.57 -11.33 -22.35
C ARG A 174 -23.38 -10.37 -22.28
N GLU A 175 -23.32 -9.39 -23.17
CA GLU A 175 -22.26 -8.38 -23.20
C GLU A 175 -22.25 -7.57 -21.90
N GLN A 176 -23.37 -7.00 -21.50
CA GLN A 176 -23.46 -6.20 -20.27
C GLN A 176 -23.21 -7.04 -19.03
N ARG A 177 -23.63 -8.30 -19.02
CA ARG A 177 -23.34 -9.21 -17.92
C ARG A 177 -21.84 -9.53 -17.82
N ALA A 178 -21.15 -9.73 -18.92
CA ALA A 178 -19.70 -9.94 -18.94
C ALA A 178 -18.97 -8.68 -18.41
N ARG A 179 -19.35 -7.48 -18.87
CA ARG A 179 -18.79 -6.20 -18.41
C ARG A 179 -18.99 -6.00 -16.90
N ARG A 180 -20.18 -6.30 -16.37
CA ARG A 180 -20.51 -6.17 -14.94
C ARG A 180 -19.62 -7.03 -14.05
N VAL A 181 -19.28 -8.23 -14.47
CA VAL A 181 -18.52 -9.19 -13.64
C VAL A 181 -17.02 -9.16 -13.95
N PHE A 182 -16.62 -8.42 -14.98
CA PHE A 182 -15.22 -8.32 -15.37
C PHE A 182 -14.41 -7.63 -14.25
N THR A 183 -13.36 -8.28 -13.81
CA THR A 183 -12.40 -7.71 -12.85
C THR A 183 -11.16 -7.30 -13.61
N ARG A 184 -10.90 -5.99 -13.64
CA ARG A 184 -9.66 -5.48 -14.20
C ARG A 184 -8.52 -5.69 -13.20
N TYR A 185 -7.44 -6.30 -13.66
CA TYR A 185 -6.18 -6.38 -12.97
C TYR A 185 -5.22 -5.32 -13.49
N HIS A 186 -4.46 -4.73 -12.58
CA HIS A 186 -3.41 -3.78 -12.87
C HIS A 186 -2.07 -4.42 -12.54
N THR A 187 -1.15 -4.42 -13.49
CA THR A 187 0.25 -4.71 -13.21
C THR A 187 0.95 -3.38 -12.94
N ILE A 188 1.46 -3.21 -11.73
CA ILE A 188 2.15 -1.99 -11.32
C ILE A 188 3.65 -2.27 -11.34
N TYR A 189 4.33 -1.73 -12.33
CA TYR A 189 5.77 -1.90 -12.49
C TYR A 189 6.55 -0.90 -11.65
N ARG A 190 7.76 -1.30 -11.22
CA ARG A 190 8.76 -0.43 -10.62
C ARG A 190 8.22 0.35 -9.42
N THR A 191 8.10 -0.36 -8.30
CA THR A 191 7.54 0.14 -7.03
C THR A 191 8.56 0.07 -5.88
N LEU A 192 9.87 0.17 -6.21
CA LEU A 192 10.97 0.29 -5.25
C LEU A 192 11.97 1.37 -5.72
N ALA A 193 11.45 2.57 -6.00
CA ALA A 193 12.21 3.69 -6.53
C ALA A 193 12.14 4.89 -5.57
N ASN A 194 12.82 4.77 -4.43
CA ASN A 194 12.95 5.86 -3.47
C ASN A 194 14.39 6.40 -3.49
N PRO A 195 14.62 7.67 -3.88
CA PRO A 195 15.95 8.28 -3.90
C PRO A 195 16.75 8.14 -2.62
N VAL A 196 16.08 8.10 -1.47
CA VAL A 196 16.72 7.95 -0.15
C VAL A 196 17.41 6.59 0.05
N TYR A 197 17.14 5.58 -0.77
CA TYR A 197 17.86 4.31 -0.73
C TYR A 197 19.32 4.46 -1.14
N LEU A 198 19.63 5.40 -2.03
CA LEU A 198 20.96 5.61 -2.61
C LEU A 198 21.61 6.91 -2.15
N ASP A 199 20.83 7.88 -1.68
CA ASP A 199 21.34 9.14 -1.13
C ASP A 199 20.95 9.29 0.35
N LEU A 200 21.88 8.91 1.23
CA LEU A 200 21.67 8.96 2.68
C LEU A 200 21.62 10.39 3.23
N SER A 201 22.06 11.38 2.46
CA SER A 201 22.04 12.79 2.89
C SER A 201 20.63 13.39 2.88
N LEU A 202 19.71 12.81 2.11
CA LEU A 202 18.33 13.30 2.01
C LEU A 202 17.54 13.08 3.32
N GLU A 203 17.81 11.99 4.01
CA GLU A 203 17.22 11.67 5.32
C GLU A 203 18.28 10.97 6.17
N PRO A 204 19.20 11.71 6.82
CA PRO A 204 20.31 11.13 7.57
C PRO A 204 19.81 10.33 8.80
N ASP A 205 20.24 9.08 8.90
CA ASP A 205 20.00 8.17 10.01
C ASP A 205 21.09 7.07 10.03
N GLU A 206 20.92 6.02 10.83
CA GLU A 206 21.88 4.92 10.99
C GLU A 206 21.69 3.78 9.97
N ARG A 207 20.76 3.90 9.01
CA ARG A 207 20.49 2.83 8.04
C ARG A 207 21.66 2.61 7.08
N PRO A 208 21.84 1.38 6.59
CA PRO A 208 22.72 1.13 5.45
C PRO A 208 22.08 1.70 4.17
N MET A 209 22.92 2.01 3.18
CA MET A 209 22.47 2.32 1.84
C MET A 209 21.86 1.08 1.19
N GLY A 210 20.77 1.25 0.45
CA GLY A 210 20.05 0.16 -0.25
C GLY A 210 18.63 -0.02 0.22
N SER A 211 18.00 -1.10 -0.26
CA SER A 211 16.64 -1.52 0.11
C SER A 211 16.67 -2.91 0.74
N LEU A 212 15.76 -3.18 1.69
CA LEU A 212 15.59 -4.51 2.29
C LEU A 212 14.84 -5.49 1.37
N PHE A 213 14.09 -4.98 0.38
CA PHE A 213 13.25 -5.82 -0.48
C PHE A 213 14.08 -6.49 -1.58
N ALA A 214 14.08 -7.80 -1.61
CA ALA A 214 14.60 -8.70 -2.65
C ALA A 214 16.10 -8.58 -2.98
N PHE A 215 16.66 -7.38 -3.15
CA PHE A 215 18.04 -7.15 -3.59
C PHE A 215 18.68 -5.98 -2.83
N PRO A 216 19.97 -6.04 -2.52
CA PRO A 216 20.69 -4.90 -1.93
C PRO A 216 20.69 -3.69 -2.85
N ASP A 217 20.86 -3.90 -4.17
CA ASP A 217 20.80 -2.84 -5.16
C ASP A 217 19.33 -2.44 -5.45
N PRO A 218 18.94 -1.21 -5.12
CA PRO A 218 17.60 -0.70 -5.41
C PRO A 218 17.23 -0.72 -6.89
N PHE A 219 18.18 -0.59 -7.80
CA PHE A 219 17.94 -0.71 -9.24
C PHE A 219 17.42 -2.10 -9.59
N GLU A 220 18.14 -3.15 -9.17
CA GLU A 220 17.71 -4.54 -9.40
C GLU A 220 16.39 -4.85 -8.69
N ALA A 221 16.18 -4.31 -7.48
CA ALA A 221 14.93 -4.47 -6.75
C ALA A 221 13.75 -3.84 -7.48
N ASN A 222 13.93 -2.65 -8.06
CA ASN A 222 12.87 -1.91 -8.77
C ASN A 222 12.43 -2.62 -10.07
N TYR A 223 13.36 -3.13 -10.85
CA TYR A 223 13.07 -3.89 -12.08
C TYR A 223 12.79 -5.37 -11.82
N GLY A 224 13.29 -5.90 -10.73
CA GLY A 224 13.17 -7.30 -10.34
C GLY A 224 11.81 -7.68 -9.76
N ARG A 225 11.74 -8.84 -9.14
CA ARG A 225 10.51 -9.42 -8.58
C ARG A 225 10.11 -8.87 -7.20
N GLY A 226 10.95 -8.05 -6.58
CA GLY A 226 10.78 -7.55 -5.20
C GLY A 226 9.77 -6.41 -5.04
N GLY A 227 9.25 -5.84 -6.14
CA GLY A 227 8.33 -4.72 -6.10
C GLY A 227 7.02 -5.00 -5.34
N LEU A 228 6.43 -3.94 -4.79
CA LEU A 228 5.18 -3.97 -4.05
C LEU A 228 3.98 -3.79 -4.99
N ALA A 229 2.78 -4.24 -4.56
CA ALA A 229 1.51 -4.05 -5.26
C ALA A 229 1.53 -4.45 -6.76
N ARG A 230 2.33 -5.45 -7.13
CA ARG A 230 2.63 -5.78 -8.54
C ARG A 230 1.42 -6.12 -9.37
N THR A 231 0.47 -6.84 -8.79
CA THR A 231 -0.78 -7.22 -9.46
C THR A 231 -1.92 -7.00 -8.50
N MET A 232 -2.79 -6.06 -8.82
CA MET A 232 -3.92 -5.69 -7.98
C MET A 232 -5.20 -5.59 -8.80
N THR A 233 -6.33 -5.95 -8.21
CA THR A 233 -7.63 -5.53 -8.75
C THR A 233 -7.79 -4.02 -8.60
N SER A 234 -8.68 -3.41 -9.37
CA SER A 234 -8.98 -1.97 -9.25
C SER A 234 -9.37 -1.58 -7.83
N ARG A 235 -10.20 -2.40 -7.16
CA ARG A 235 -10.61 -2.15 -5.76
C ARG A 235 -9.46 -2.35 -4.79
N GLY A 236 -8.68 -3.41 -4.95
CA GLY A 236 -7.50 -3.70 -4.12
C GLY A 236 -6.47 -2.57 -4.19
N TRP A 237 -6.21 -2.03 -5.38
CA TRP A 237 -5.34 -0.87 -5.53
C TRP A 237 -5.85 0.35 -4.75
N LEU A 238 -7.11 0.74 -4.97
CA LEU A 238 -7.67 1.95 -4.34
C LEU A 238 -7.77 1.82 -2.81
N SER A 239 -8.12 0.64 -2.30
CA SER A 239 -8.28 0.39 -0.88
C SER A 239 -6.94 0.30 -0.15
N THR A 240 -5.96 -0.40 -0.73
CA THR A 240 -4.72 -0.76 -0.02
C THR A 240 -3.55 0.15 -0.42
N TRP A 241 -3.26 0.27 -1.73
CA TRP A 241 -1.99 0.81 -2.21
C TRP A 241 -2.03 2.22 -2.77
N SER A 242 -3.20 2.79 -2.99
CA SER A 242 -3.28 4.19 -3.40
C SER A 242 -3.15 5.14 -2.23
N GLY A 243 -2.06 5.89 -2.14
CA GLY A 243 -1.90 6.94 -1.12
C GLY A 243 -2.88 8.10 -1.26
N LEU A 244 -3.61 8.18 -2.37
CA LEU A 244 -4.65 9.19 -2.60
C LEU A 244 -6.04 8.70 -2.18
N SER A 245 -6.30 7.39 -2.25
CA SER A 245 -7.64 6.80 -2.05
C SER A 245 -7.76 5.89 -0.83
N SER A 246 -6.69 5.24 -0.38
CA SER A 246 -6.69 4.36 0.81
C SER A 246 -7.07 5.12 2.08
N HIS A 247 -7.80 4.46 2.98
CA HIS A 247 -8.23 5.01 4.28
C HIS A 247 -7.28 4.63 5.42
N ALA A 248 -6.48 3.57 5.30
CA ALA A 248 -5.54 3.13 6.32
C ALA A 248 -4.30 4.05 6.37
N LYS A 249 -4.48 5.28 6.84
CA LYS A 249 -3.42 6.30 7.00
C LYS A 249 -3.30 6.69 8.46
N LEU A 250 -2.12 6.56 9.05
CA LEU A 250 -1.89 6.97 10.45
C LEU A 250 -2.22 8.44 10.68
N ALA A 251 -1.90 9.32 9.72
CA ALA A 251 -2.23 10.75 9.84
C ALA A 251 -3.73 11.02 10.02
N ASP A 252 -4.58 10.20 9.40
CA ASP A 252 -6.03 10.34 9.46
C ASP A 252 -6.63 9.59 10.66
N THR A 253 -6.07 8.45 11.06
CA THR A 253 -6.63 7.56 12.08
C THR A 253 -6.15 7.84 13.50
N MET A 254 -4.85 8.21 13.68
CA MET A 254 -4.27 8.45 15.01
C MET A 254 -4.98 9.54 15.82
N PRO A 255 -5.49 10.65 15.26
CA PRO A 255 -6.26 11.63 16.02
C PRO A 255 -7.52 11.06 16.70
N HIS A 256 -8.03 9.93 16.20
CA HIS A 256 -9.22 9.23 16.73
C HIS A 256 -8.88 8.18 17.78
N ILE A 257 -7.61 7.82 17.96
CA ILE A 257 -7.18 6.84 18.97
C ILE A 257 -7.11 7.53 20.34
N LYS A 258 -7.94 7.09 21.28
CA LYS A 258 -8.06 7.66 22.63
C LYS A 258 -7.61 6.70 23.73
N VAL A 259 -7.02 5.58 23.36
CA VAL A 259 -6.49 4.54 24.26
C VAL A 259 -4.97 4.64 24.39
N PRO A 260 -4.34 4.00 25.37
CA PRO A 260 -2.89 3.92 25.49
C PRO A 260 -2.24 3.49 24.17
N THR A 261 -1.21 4.21 23.75
CA THR A 261 -0.56 4.04 22.46
C THR A 261 0.94 3.86 22.64
N LEU A 262 1.52 2.85 21.99
CA LEU A 262 2.95 2.62 21.94
C LEU A 262 3.41 2.47 20.49
N LEU A 263 4.37 3.30 20.08
CA LEU A 263 5.07 3.17 18.81
C LEU A 263 6.50 2.70 19.07
N VAL A 264 6.86 1.57 18.49
CA VAL A 264 8.22 1.03 18.51
C VAL A 264 8.80 1.15 17.11
N HIS A 265 9.84 1.96 16.97
CA HIS A 265 10.46 2.24 15.68
C HIS A 265 11.94 1.89 15.70
N PRO A 266 12.44 1.06 14.74
CA PRO A 266 13.87 0.82 14.56
C PRO A 266 14.55 2.07 13.96
N THR A 267 15.65 2.54 14.57
CA THR A 267 16.33 3.77 14.14
C THR A 267 17.13 3.61 12.84
N ALA A 268 17.50 2.38 12.49
CA ALA A 268 18.22 2.03 11.27
C ALA A 268 17.33 1.35 10.21
N ASP A 269 16.04 1.63 10.22
CA ASP A 269 15.09 1.07 9.24
C ASP A 269 15.32 1.68 7.85
N THR A 270 15.54 0.84 6.84
CA THR A 270 15.77 1.30 5.46
C THR A 270 14.48 1.65 4.74
N GLU A 271 13.33 1.17 5.20
CA GLU A 271 12.05 1.30 4.50
C GLU A 271 11.08 2.24 5.22
N ILE A 272 10.96 2.10 6.54
CA ILE A 272 9.97 2.81 7.34
C ILE A 272 10.66 3.87 8.19
N ARG A 273 10.38 5.13 7.90
CA ARG A 273 10.97 6.28 8.59
C ARG A 273 9.92 7.10 9.31
N ILE A 274 10.30 7.72 10.41
CA ILE A 274 9.41 8.51 11.27
C ILE A 274 9.11 9.90 10.67
N ARG A 275 9.92 10.36 9.69
CA ARG A 275 9.87 11.73 9.17
C ARG A 275 8.95 11.92 7.99
#